data_43f5ff202b133528140e4f2e4855747d
#
_entry.id   43f5ff202b133528140e4f2e4855747d
#
_cell.length_a   1.000
_cell.length_b   1.000
_cell.length_c   1.000
_cell.angle_alpha   90.00
_cell.angle_beta   90.00
_cell.angle_gamma   90.00
#
_symmetry.space_group_name_H-M   'P 1'
#
loop_
_entity.id
_entity.type
_entity.pdbx_description
1 polymer ?
#
loop_
_entity_poly.entity_id
_entity_poly.type
_entity_poly.pdbx_seq_one_letter_code
_entity_poly.pdbx_strand_id
1 'polypeptide(L)'
;STYPPVISSFLEFYDAVEAGEMRLNELIRGFVAPEELVASDDDDDDVTSSSDSDDSDSDDDDDDDVGGVSDDEDDSGEIDPEEARARFTALKEAYKNVLATEGDAMIESREQASNLFMEFKLTPKTLLYLNGLMAETIAEVRKQEKIIMDIVVEQAGMNRRDFIDAFQGNESNLEWSDKFIRAKKHYSSTIKKNLDDILAAQSKLAEIAEDRGLDISEIKEISRQMSIAEAKARRAKKEMVEANLRLVISIAKKYTNRGLQFLDLIQEGNIGLMKAVDKFEYQRGYKFS
;
A
#
# COMPACT_ATOMS: atom_id res chain seq x y z
N SER A 1 -5.61 7.22 -4.39
CA SER A 1 -5.55 6.79 -2.99
C SER A 1 -6.50 7.62 -2.13
N THR A 2 -7.43 6.96 -1.48
CA THR A 2 -8.38 7.61 -0.53
C THR A 2 -7.76 7.84 0.86
N TYR A 3 -6.49 7.51 1.05
CA TYR A 3 -5.77 7.65 2.31
C TYR A 3 -5.18 9.06 2.48
N PRO A 4 -5.74 9.94 3.34
CA PRO A 4 -5.36 11.35 3.44
C PRO A 4 -3.87 11.61 3.72
N PRO A 5 -3.17 10.83 4.57
CA PRO A 5 -1.75 11.04 4.83
C PRO A 5 -0.85 10.87 3.61
N VAL A 6 -1.25 10.04 2.63
CA VAL A 6 -0.51 9.89 1.37
C VAL A 6 -0.54 11.19 0.57
N ILE A 7 -1.72 11.82 0.48
CA ILE A 7 -1.87 13.09 -0.23
C ILE A 7 -1.12 14.22 0.50
N SER A 8 -1.20 14.26 1.84
CA SER A 8 -0.46 15.23 2.65
C SER A 8 1.04 15.15 2.42
N SER A 9 1.61 13.95 2.56
CA SER A 9 3.06 13.74 2.35
C SER A 9 3.49 14.01 0.91
N PHE A 10 2.64 13.70 -0.07
CA PHE A 10 2.91 14.02 -1.47
C PHE A 10 2.95 15.53 -1.71
N LEU A 11 2.05 16.28 -1.08
CA LEU A 11 2.05 17.75 -1.14
C LEU A 11 3.25 18.36 -0.42
N GLU A 12 3.69 17.78 0.71
CA GLU A 12 4.93 18.21 1.41
C GLU A 12 6.17 18.04 0.53
N PHE A 13 6.25 16.93 -0.24
CA PHE A 13 7.34 16.79 -1.22
C PHE A 13 7.28 17.85 -2.32
N TYR A 14 6.08 18.20 -2.76
CA TYR A 14 5.97 19.28 -3.73
C TYR A 14 6.36 20.65 -3.14
N ASP A 15 6.06 20.90 -1.88
CA ASP A 15 6.53 22.11 -1.18
C ASP A 15 8.08 22.16 -1.11
N ALA A 16 8.72 20.99 -0.91
CA ALA A 16 10.19 20.89 -1.00
C ALA A 16 10.71 21.13 -2.43
N VAL A 17 9.96 20.75 -3.47
CA VAL A 17 10.29 21.09 -4.86
C VAL A 17 10.17 22.58 -5.10
N GLU A 18 9.12 23.25 -4.61
CA GLU A 18 8.97 24.71 -4.70
C GLU A 18 10.06 25.47 -3.94
N ALA A 19 10.54 24.90 -2.82
CA ALA A 19 11.66 25.45 -2.04
C ALA A 19 13.03 25.21 -2.71
N GLY A 20 13.10 24.39 -3.76
CA GLY A 20 14.35 24.07 -4.46
C GLY A 20 15.21 23.01 -3.75
N GLU A 21 14.67 22.30 -2.76
CA GLU A 21 15.34 21.23 -2.01
C GLU A 21 15.28 19.89 -2.75
N MET A 22 14.31 19.73 -3.65
CA MET A 22 14.06 18.51 -4.43
C MET A 22 13.75 18.87 -5.89
N ARG A 23 14.07 17.98 -6.83
CA ARG A 23 13.71 18.16 -8.24
C ARG A 23 12.35 17.54 -8.53
N LEU A 24 11.55 18.18 -9.40
CA LEU A 24 10.24 17.68 -9.80
C LEU A 24 10.29 16.25 -10.38
N ASN A 25 11.34 15.93 -11.14
CA ASN A 25 11.56 14.60 -11.74
C ASN A 25 11.85 13.50 -10.71
N GLU A 26 12.25 13.87 -9.49
CA GLU A 26 12.42 12.91 -8.39
C GLU A 26 11.07 12.52 -7.78
N LEU A 27 10.05 13.39 -7.89
CA LEU A 27 8.73 13.20 -7.33
C LEU A 27 7.78 12.50 -8.30
N ILE A 28 7.70 13.00 -9.53
CA ILE A 28 6.81 12.49 -10.58
C ILE A 28 7.57 12.26 -11.89
N ARG A 29 7.04 11.33 -12.71
CA ARG A 29 7.53 11.04 -14.07
C ARG A 29 6.70 11.73 -15.16
N GLY A 30 5.55 12.29 -14.82
CA GLY A 30 4.61 12.92 -15.73
C GLY A 30 3.17 12.77 -15.26
N PHE A 31 2.24 12.87 -16.18
CA PHE A 31 0.80 12.82 -15.91
C PHE A 31 0.15 11.66 -16.67
N VAL A 32 -0.93 11.13 -16.11
CA VAL A 32 -1.77 10.10 -16.73
C VAL A 32 -2.70 10.79 -17.73
N ALA A 33 -2.81 10.27 -18.96
CA ALA A 33 -3.76 10.79 -19.91
C ALA A 33 -5.20 10.47 -19.46
N PRO A 34 -6.18 11.36 -19.68
CA PRO A 34 -7.56 11.12 -19.26
C PRO A 34 -8.16 9.81 -19.81
N GLU A 35 -7.70 9.37 -20.98
CA GLU A 35 -8.13 8.12 -21.62
C GLU A 35 -7.63 6.87 -20.89
N GLU A 36 -6.51 6.96 -20.19
CA GLU A 36 -5.92 5.86 -19.41
C GLU A 36 -6.65 5.63 -18.08
N LEU A 37 -7.27 6.67 -17.50
CA LEU A 37 -8.02 6.59 -16.24
C LEU A 37 -9.34 5.81 -16.41
N VAL A 38 -9.94 5.86 -17.59
CA VAL A 38 -11.23 5.21 -17.89
C VAL A 38 -11.04 3.71 -18.18
N ALA A 39 -9.86 3.29 -18.66
CA ALA A 39 -9.58 1.91 -19.05
C ALA A 39 -9.29 0.97 -17.87
N SER A 40 -9.15 1.48 -16.65
CA SER A 40 -8.79 0.68 -15.46
C SER A 40 -9.99 0.10 -14.71
N ASP A 41 -11.23 0.49 -15.05
CA ASP A 41 -12.44 0.03 -14.33
C ASP A 41 -13.05 -1.28 -14.88
N ASP A 42 -12.62 -1.76 -16.06
CA ASP A 42 -13.27 -2.91 -16.73
C ASP A 42 -12.67 -4.30 -16.38
N ASP A 43 -11.60 -4.39 -15.57
CA ASP A 43 -10.91 -5.66 -15.29
C ASP A 43 -11.20 -6.25 -13.89
N ASP A 44 -12.27 -5.86 -13.21
CA ASP A 44 -12.53 -6.26 -11.81
C ASP A 44 -13.44 -7.51 -11.64
N ASP A 45 -13.60 -8.33 -12.66
CA ASP A 45 -14.58 -9.43 -12.64
C ASP A 45 -13.99 -10.84 -12.75
N ASP A 46 -12.91 -11.22 -12.05
CA ASP A 46 -12.59 -12.64 -11.80
C ASP A 46 -11.63 -12.93 -10.64
N VAL A 47 -11.92 -12.48 -9.43
CA VAL A 47 -11.32 -13.06 -8.21
C VAL A 47 -12.37 -13.24 -7.11
N THR A 48 -13.48 -13.89 -7.46
CA THR A 48 -14.37 -14.48 -6.45
C THR A 48 -14.17 -15.98 -6.48
N SER A 49 -13.30 -16.49 -5.67
CA SER A 49 -13.45 -17.74 -4.93
C SER A 49 -12.10 -18.28 -4.49
N SER A 50 -11.77 -17.98 -3.27
CA SER A 50 -11.32 -18.98 -2.32
C SER A 50 -11.30 -18.34 -0.95
N SER A 51 -12.42 -18.54 -0.27
CA SER A 51 -12.51 -19.28 0.98
C SER A 51 -11.58 -18.79 2.08
N ASP A 52 -12.24 -18.33 3.14
CA ASP A 52 -11.86 -18.69 4.51
C ASP A 52 -10.64 -19.61 4.56
N SER A 53 -9.49 -19.03 4.72
CA SER A 53 -8.35 -19.73 5.24
C SER A 53 -7.69 -18.80 6.24
N ASP A 54 -8.02 -19.13 7.49
CA ASP A 54 -7.12 -19.21 8.60
C ASP A 54 -5.88 -18.31 8.43
N ASP A 55 -5.97 -17.16 9.12
CA ASP A 55 -4.85 -16.29 9.40
C ASP A 55 -3.81 -17.09 10.21
N SER A 56 -3.15 -18.03 9.57
CA SER A 56 -1.89 -18.55 10.04
C SER A 56 -0.86 -17.49 9.73
N ASP A 57 -0.39 -16.79 10.77
CA ASP A 57 0.89 -16.11 10.84
C ASP A 57 1.99 -17.05 10.30
N SER A 58 2.12 -17.15 9.00
CA SER A 58 3.37 -17.52 8.40
C SER A 58 4.10 -16.21 8.14
N ASP A 59 5.00 -15.88 9.06
CA ASP A 59 6.16 -15.07 8.81
C ASP A 59 6.97 -15.78 7.69
N ASP A 60 6.49 -15.70 6.46
CA ASP A 60 7.34 -15.85 5.29
C ASP A 60 8.10 -14.51 5.18
N ASP A 61 9.21 -14.47 5.94
CA ASP A 61 10.38 -13.66 5.65
C ASP A 61 10.92 -14.08 4.26
N ASP A 62 10.16 -13.85 3.21
CA ASP A 62 10.72 -13.64 1.88
C ASP A 62 11.44 -12.30 1.95
N ASP A 63 12.71 -12.42 2.32
CA ASP A 63 13.76 -11.42 2.18
C ASP A 63 13.91 -11.15 0.67
N ASP A 64 12.87 -10.55 0.06
CA ASP A 64 12.93 -9.96 -1.26
C ASP A 64 13.93 -8.80 -1.13
N ASP A 65 15.20 -9.15 -1.40
CA ASP A 65 16.26 -8.21 -1.73
C ASP A 65 15.67 -7.15 -2.68
N VAL A 66 15.25 -6.05 -2.10
CA VAL A 66 14.78 -4.86 -2.81
C VAL A 66 16.00 -4.36 -3.56
N GLY A 67 16.19 -4.94 -4.75
CA GLY A 67 17.29 -4.65 -5.65
C GLY A 67 17.42 -3.14 -5.75
N GLY A 68 18.57 -2.65 -5.32
CA GLY A 68 18.88 -1.24 -5.16
C GLY A 68 18.32 -0.44 -6.32
N VAL A 69 17.53 0.58 -6.01
CA VAL A 69 17.05 1.58 -6.95
C VAL A 69 18.29 2.16 -7.60
N SER A 70 18.66 1.63 -8.78
CA SER A 70 19.70 2.23 -9.59
C SER A 70 19.19 3.62 -9.97
N ASP A 71 19.94 4.61 -9.57
CA ASP A 71 19.79 6.02 -9.91
C ASP A 71 20.16 6.18 -11.39
N ASP A 72 19.37 5.56 -12.28
CA ASP A 72 19.49 5.76 -13.70
C ASP A 72 18.75 7.07 -14.01
N GLU A 73 19.51 8.12 -14.20
CA GLU A 73 19.10 9.34 -14.89
C GLU A 73 18.55 8.89 -16.25
N ASP A 74 17.21 8.80 -16.37
CA ASP A 74 16.68 8.50 -17.68
C ASP A 74 15.30 9.05 -17.94
N ASP A 75 15.25 9.77 -19.07
CA ASP A 75 14.16 9.97 -20.01
C ASP A 75 12.78 10.28 -19.41
N SER A 76 12.76 11.08 -18.37
CA SER A 76 11.58 11.85 -18.00
C SER A 76 11.43 12.92 -19.07
N GLY A 77 10.49 12.75 -19.98
CA GLY A 77 10.10 13.81 -20.89
C GLY A 77 9.97 15.10 -20.08
N GLU A 78 10.40 16.22 -20.65
CA GLU A 78 10.43 17.50 -19.98
C GLU A 78 9.02 17.80 -19.44
N ILE A 79 8.86 17.65 -18.10
CA ILE A 79 7.56 17.90 -17.45
C ILE A 79 7.37 19.41 -17.49
N ASP A 80 6.27 19.87 -18.08
CA ASP A 80 5.95 21.30 -18.08
C ASP A 80 5.73 21.79 -16.64
N PRO A 81 6.59 22.70 -16.15
CA PRO A 81 6.48 23.19 -14.78
C PRO A 81 5.18 23.97 -14.53
N GLU A 82 4.58 24.59 -15.55
CA GLU A 82 3.34 25.36 -15.42
C GLU A 82 2.15 24.38 -15.28
N GLU A 83 2.11 23.31 -16.06
CA GLU A 83 1.11 22.25 -15.93
C GLU A 83 1.22 21.56 -14.57
N ALA A 84 2.43 21.22 -14.14
CA ALA A 84 2.65 20.64 -12.82
C ALA A 84 2.13 21.54 -11.71
N ARG A 85 2.46 22.83 -11.73
CA ARG A 85 1.98 23.80 -10.75
C ARG A 85 0.46 23.90 -10.73
N ALA A 86 -0.20 23.90 -11.88
CA ALA A 86 -1.66 23.97 -11.96
C ALA A 86 -2.30 22.73 -11.31
N ARG A 87 -1.80 21.51 -11.62
CA ARG A 87 -2.34 20.25 -11.07
C ARG A 87 -2.07 20.12 -9.57
N PHE A 88 -0.88 20.46 -9.10
CA PHE A 88 -0.59 20.47 -7.66
C PHE A 88 -1.44 21.51 -6.90
N THR A 89 -1.69 22.67 -7.49
CA THR A 89 -2.59 23.67 -6.89
C THR A 89 -4.01 23.13 -6.77
N ALA A 90 -4.52 22.49 -7.81
CA ALA A 90 -5.84 21.85 -7.78
C ALA A 90 -5.91 20.75 -6.70
N LEU A 91 -4.87 19.93 -6.58
CA LEU A 91 -4.79 18.90 -5.53
C LEU A 91 -4.73 19.53 -4.12
N LYS A 92 -3.95 20.61 -3.93
CA LYS A 92 -3.90 21.35 -2.65
C LYS A 92 -5.27 21.91 -2.25
N GLU A 93 -6.02 22.46 -3.21
CA GLU A 93 -7.37 22.98 -2.97
C GLU A 93 -8.36 21.86 -2.63
N ALA A 94 -8.33 20.75 -3.38
CA ALA A 94 -9.15 19.58 -3.09
C ALA A 94 -8.84 19.00 -1.70
N TYR A 95 -7.57 18.90 -1.32
CA TYR A 95 -7.18 18.42 0.00
C TYR A 95 -7.62 19.35 1.13
N LYS A 96 -7.56 20.68 0.93
CA LYS A 96 -8.12 21.64 1.89
C LYS A 96 -9.63 21.44 2.08
N ASN A 97 -10.35 21.15 1.00
CA ASN A 97 -11.77 20.84 1.09
C ASN A 97 -12.04 19.56 1.89
N VAL A 98 -11.19 18.52 1.73
CA VAL A 98 -11.28 17.29 2.57
C VAL A 98 -11.14 17.62 4.05
N LEU A 99 -10.19 18.50 4.41
CA LEU A 99 -9.97 18.89 5.81
C LEU A 99 -11.06 19.81 6.38
N ALA A 100 -11.78 20.53 5.52
CA ALA A 100 -12.82 21.48 5.92
C ALA A 100 -14.23 20.89 5.96
N THR A 101 -14.41 19.68 5.42
CA THR A 101 -15.74 19.07 5.24
C THR A 101 -15.95 17.93 6.21
N GLU A 102 -17.14 17.81 6.78
CA GLU A 102 -17.54 16.74 7.69
C GLU A 102 -18.75 15.96 7.13
N GLY A 103 -18.92 14.71 7.56
CA GLY A 103 -20.03 13.86 7.17
C GLY A 103 -19.97 13.33 5.74
N ASP A 104 -21.13 13.12 5.11
CA ASP A 104 -21.23 12.50 3.77
C ASP A 104 -20.51 13.30 2.67
N ALA A 105 -20.48 14.64 2.78
CA ALA A 105 -19.75 15.49 1.84
C ALA A 105 -18.21 15.29 1.91
N MET A 106 -17.68 14.76 3.00
CA MET A 106 -16.27 14.39 3.15
C MET A 106 -15.89 13.25 2.22
N ILE A 107 -16.79 12.29 1.98
CA ILE A 107 -16.56 11.15 1.08
C ILE A 107 -16.37 11.66 -0.35
N GLU A 108 -17.28 12.54 -0.83
CA GLU A 108 -17.16 13.14 -2.17
C GLU A 108 -15.87 13.96 -2.32
N SER A 109 -15.49 14.72 -1.28
CA SER A 109 -14.26 15.51 -1.30
C SER A 109 -13.01 14.62 -1.34
N ARG A 110 -13.01 13.48 -0.63
CA ARG A 110 -11.92 12.48 -0.68
C ARG A 110 -11.82 11.83 -2.06
N GLU A 111 -12.94 11.48 -2.66
CA GLU A 111 -12.96 10.93 -4.03
C GLU A 111 -12.41 11.91 -5.04
N GLN A 112 -12.79 13.18 -4.96
CA GLN A 112 -12.25 14.23 -5.82
C GLN A 112 -10.74 14.38 -5.66
N ALA A 113 -10.24 14.46 -4.42
CA ALA A 113 -8.80 14.53 -4.15
C ALA A 113 -8.06 13.27 -4.63
N SER A 114 -8.66 12.09 -4.49
CA SER A 114 -8.12 10.84 -4.99
C SER A 114 -8.01 10.82 -6.51
N ASN A 115 -9.05 11.26 -7.21
CA ASN A 115 -9.05 11.32 -8.68
C ASN A 115 -7.97 12.27 -9.20
N LEU A 116 -7.81 13.44 -8.59
CA LEU A 116 -6.73 14.37 -8.93
C LEU A 116 -5.35 13.78 -8.62
N PHE A 117 -5.20 13.05 -7.52
CA PHE A 117 -3.94 12.37 -7.18
C PHE A 117 -3.60 11.26 -8.18
N MET A 118 -4.58 10.55 -8.71
CA MET A 118 -4.38 9.49 -9.71
C MET A 118 -3.90 10.00 -11.08
N GLU A 119 -4.02 11.30 -11.34
CA GLU A 119 -3.47 11.92 -12.56
C GLU A 119 -1.94 11.98 -12.57
N PHE A 120 -1.28 11.80 -11.42
CA PHE A 120 0.18 11.86 -11.31
C PHE A 120 0.82 10.49 -11.53
N LYS A 121 1.78 10.39 -12.46
CA LYS A 121 2.67 9.23 -12.60
C LYS A 121 3.83 9.38 -11.61
N LEU A 122 3.74 8.69 -10.47
CA LEU A 122 4.74 8.76 -9.42
C LEU A 122 6.05 8.08 -9.82
N THR A 123 7.17 8.55 -9.26
CA THR A 123 8.44 7.81 -9.35
C THR A 123 8.37 6.56 -8.46
N PRO A 124 9.12 5.49 -8.77
CA PRO A 124 9.16 4.30 -7.92
C PRO A 124 9.59 4.61 -6.49
N LYS A 125 10.50 5.56 -6.32
CA LYS A 125 10.98 6.00 -5.00
C LYS A 125 9.86 6.66 -4.18
N THR A 126 9.11 7.56 -4.80
CA THR A 126 7.95 8.21 -4.17
C THR A 126 6.86 7.20 -3.83
N LEU A 127 6.55 6.28 -4.77
CA LEU A 127 5.56 5.24 -4.55
C LEU A 127 5.94 4.32 -3.38
N LEU A 128 7.20 3.88 -3.32
CA LEU A 128 7.72 3.06 -2.22
C LEU A 128 7.60 3.78 -0.87
N TYR A 129 7.94 5.06 -0.81
CA TYR A 129 7.81 5.85 0.40
C TYR A 129 6.34 5.96 0.86
N LEU A 130 5.44 6.29 -0.06
CA LEU A 130 4.00 6.42 0.26
C LEU A 130 3.36 5.09 0.68
N ASN A 131 3.79 3.96 0.08
CA ASN A 131 3.39 2.63 0.52
C ASN A 131 3.94 2.32 1.92
N GLY A 132 5.16 2.73 2.23
CA GLY A 132 5.77 2.60 3.55
C GLY A 132 4.95 3.27 4.65
N LEU A 133 4.42 4.47 4.42
CA LEU A 133 3.55 5.17 5.37
C LEU A 133 2.30 4.37 5.73
N MET A 134 1.69 3.72 4.74
CA MET A 134 0.53 2.87 4.98
C MET A 134 0.94 1.59 5.75
N ALA A 135 2.05 0.97 5.36
CA ALA A 135 2.56 -0.23 6.02
C ALA A 135 2.88 0.02 7.50
N GLU A 136 3.52 1.14 7.82
CA GLU A 136 3.79 1.54 9.22
C GLU A 136 2.51 1.73 10.02
N THR A 137 1.51 2.41 9.43
CA THR A 137 0.23 2.63 10.11
C THR A 137 -0.49 1.32 10.37
N ILE A 138 -0.54 0.40 9.40
CA ILE A 138 -1.21 -0.88 9.59
C ILE A 138 -0.46 -1.79 10.57
N ALA A 139 0.88 -1.73 10.59
CA ALA A 139 1.69 -2.46 11.56
C ALA A 139 1.39 -2.01 13.00
N GLU A 140 1.24 -0.68 13.22
CA GLU A 140 0.88 -0.17 14.56
C GLU A 140 -0.56 -0.56 14.93
N VAL A 141 -1.52 -0.50 14.01
CA VAL A 141 -2.89 -0.98 14.23
C VAL A 141 -2.88 -2.46 14.62
N ARG A 142 -2.24 -3.33 13.85
CA ARG A 142 -2.14 -4.78 14.13
C ARG A 142 -1.48 -5.06 15.48
N LYS A 143 -0.47 -4.29 15.84
CA LYS A 143 0.20 -4.41 17.13
C LYS A 143 -0.75 -4.14 18.30
N GLN A 144 -1.56 -3.08 18.22
CA GLN A 144 -2.54 -2.77 19.27
C GLN A 144 -3.68 -3.80 19.31
N GLU A 145 -4.18 -4.24 18.17
CA GLU A 145 -5.18 -5.30 18.08
C GLU A 145 -4.67 -6.64 18.65
N LYS A 146 -3.42 -6.99 18.36
CA LYS A 146 -2.79 -8.19 18.91
C LYS A 146 -2.75 -8.16 20.44
N ILE A 147 -2.40 -7.03 21.06
CA ILE A 147 -2.43 -6.88 22.50
C ILE A 147 -3.82 -7.18 23.08
N ILE A 148 -4.87 -6.63 22.47
CA ILE A 148 -6.24 -6.85 22.91
C ILE A 148 -6.65 -8.31 22.69
N MET A 149 -6.32 -8.88 21.55
CA MET A 149 -6.61 -10.28 21.22
C MET A 149 -5.92 -11.24 22.20
N ASP A 150 -4.64 -11.04 22.51
CA ASP A 150 -3.89 -11.87 23.45
C ASP A 150 -4.52 -11.85 24.85
N ILE A 151 -4.99 -10.69 25.29
CA ILE A 151 -5.66 -10.58 26.60
C ILE A 151 -7.02 -11.28 26.57
N VAL A 152 -7.83 -11.06 25.53
CA VAL A 152 -9.23 -11.50 25.50
C VAL A 152 -9.37 -12.96 25.06
N VAL A 153 -8.57 -13.41 24.09
CA VAL A 153 -8.65 -14.78 23.57
C VAL A 153 -7.70 -15.70 24.36
N GLU A 154 -6.41 -15.38 24.46
CA GLU A 154 -5.41 -16.27 25.04
C GLU A 154 -5.51 -16.32 26.57
N GLN A 155 -5.58 -15.15 27.23
CA GLN A 155 -5.57 -15.10 28.70
C GLN A 155 -6.98 -15.28 29.31
N ALA A 156 -8.01 -14.68 28.70
CA ALA A 156 -9.36 -14.74 29.21
C ALA A 156 -10.16 -15.96 28.69
N GLY A 157 -9.71 -16.61 27.60
CA GLY A 157 -10.32 -17.81 27.03
C GLY A 157 -11.62 -17.54 26.28
N MET A 158 -11.78 -16.35 25.71
CA MET A 158 -12.90 -16.06 24.83
C MET A 158 -12.71 -16.74 23.47
N ASN A 159 -13.79 -17.19 22.82
CA ASN A 159 -13.69 -17.74 21.48
C ASN A 159 -13.22 -16.67 20.49
N ARG A 160 -12.23 -16.99 19.65
CA ARG A 160 -11.67 -16.06 18.64
C ARG A 160 -12.73 -15.50 17.71
N ARG A 161 -13.70 -16.31 17.25
CA ARG A 161 -14.80 -15.86 16.39
C ARG A 161 -15.69 -14.85 17.08
N ASP A 162 -16.09 -15.15 18.33
CA ASP A 162 -16.93 -14.25 19.13
C ASP A 162 -16.21 -12.92 19.41
N PHE A 163 -14.86 -12.94 19.56
CA PHE A 163 -14.05 -11.75 19.68
C PHE A 163 -14.05 -10.92 18.39
N ILE A 164 -13.75 -11.53 17.25
CA ILE A 164 -13.69 -10.86 15.95
C ILE A 164 -15.04 -10.20 15.64
N ASP A 165 -16.13 -10.95 15.75
CA ASP A 165 -17.50 -10.46 15.46
C ASP A 165 -17.90 -9.29 16.37
N ALA A 166 -17.41 -9.27 17.61
CA ALA A 166 -17.75 -8.24 18.58
C ALA A 166 -16.80 -7.02 18.51
N PHE A 167 -15.56 -7.21 18.07
CA PHE A 167 -14.53 -6.18 18.04
C PHE A 167 -14.54 -5.40 16.72
N GLN A 168 -14.86 -6.05 15.63
CA GLN A 168 -14.95 -5.42 14.31
C GLN A 168 -15.97 -4.26 14.34
N GLY A 169 -15.54 -3.06 13.92
CA GLY A 169 -16.33 -1.83 13.96
C GLY A 169 -16.43 -1.19 15.36
N ASN A 170 -15.75 -1.75 16.36
CA ASN A 170 -15.69 -1.21 17.73
C ASN A 170 -14.23 -1.02 18.20
N GLU A 171 -13.28 -0.99 17.30
CA GLU A 171 -11.86 -0.93 17.62
C GLU A 171 -11.49 0.30 18.44
N SER A 172 -12.09 1.44 18.13
CA SER A 172 -11.88 2.73 18.82
C SER A 172 -12.88 2.99 19.96
N ASN A 173 -13.80 2.04 20.23
CA ASN A 173 -14.85 2.21 21.24
C ASN A 173 -14.34 1.79 22.62
N LEU A 174 -14.02 2.75 23.48
CA LEU A 174 -13.52 2.54 24.84
C LEU A 174 -14.52 1.82 25.76
N GLU A 175 -15.82 1.88 25.46
CA GLU A 175 -16.87 1.22 26.25
C GLU A 175 -17.09 -0.26 25.81
N TRP A 176 -16.40 -0.72 24.77
CA TRP A 176 -16.55 -2.05 24.22
C TRP A 176 -16.35 -3.15 25.29
N SER A 177 -15.33 -3.03 26.14
CA SER A 177 -14.99 -4.02 27.16
C SER A 177 -16.05 -4.14 28.26
N ASP A 178 -16.81 -3.08 28.57
CA ASP A 178 -17.83 -3.04 29.60
C ASP A 178 -18.93 -4.09 29.41
N LYS A 179 -19.33 -4.32 28.15
CA LYS A 179 -20.32 -5.33 27.78
C LYS A 179 -19.91 -6.73 28.25
N PHE A 180 -18.63 -7.07 28.09
CA PHE A 180 -18.08 -8.38 28.45
C PHE A 180 -17.81 -8.51 29.95
N ILE A 181 -17.46 -7.43 30.61
CA ILE A 181 -17.33 -7.40 32.08
C ILE A 181 -18.68 -7.63 32.75
N ARG A 182 -19.76 -7.00 32.25
CA ARG A 182 -21.13 -7.12 32.76
C ARG A 182 -21.76 -8.49 32.47
N ALA A 183 -21.30 -9.20 31.42
CA ALA A 183 -21.85 -10.50 31.03
C ALA A 183 -21.64 -11.63 32.05
N LYS A 184 -20.77 -11.46 33.06
CA LYS A 184 -20.44 -12.43 34.13
C LYS A 184 -20.09 -13.83 33.64
N LYS A 185 -19.44 -13.92 32.47
CA LYS A 185 -18.93 -15.16 31.92
C LYS A 185 -17.52 -15.47 32.46
N HIS A 186 -16.98 -16.65 32.15
CA HIS A 186 -15.67 -17.07 32.63
C HIS A 186 -14.52 -16.09 32.30
N TYR A 187 -14.61 -15.40 31.18
CA TYR A 187 -13.61 -14.42 30.73
C TYR A 187 -13.74 -13.03 31.41
N SER A 188 -14.90 -12.71 32.03
CA SER A 188 -15.18 -11.36 32.57
C SER A 188 -14.20 -10.93 33.64
N SER A 189 -13.72 -11.87 34.49
CA SER A 189 -12.77 -11.58 35.57
C SER A 189 -11.38 -11.19 35.04
N THR A 190 -10.92 -11.88 33.99
CA THR A 190 -9.61 -11.65 33.37
C THR A 190 -9.62 -10.35 32.56
N ILE A 191 -10.69 -10.10 31.81
CA ILE A 191 -10.88 -8.82 31.08
C ILE A 191 -10.87 -7.64 32.07
N LYS A 192 -11.59 -7.77 33.21
CA LYS A 192 -11.60 -6.72 34.23
C LYS A 192 -10.23 -6.48 34.86
N LYS A 193 -9.42 -7.55 35.03
CA LYS A 193 -8.08 -7.43 35.61
C LYS A 193 -7.11 -6.68 34.67
N ASN A 194 -7.24 -6.88 33.37
CA ASN A 194 -6.37 -6.29 32.36
C ASN A 194 -7.07 -5.11 31.62
N LEU A 195 -8.07 -4.49 32.28
CA LEU A 195 -8.86 -3.43 31.65
C LEU A 195 -8.00 -2.23 31.24
N ASP A 196 -7.02 -1.86 32.07
CA ASP A 196 -6.15 -0.71 31.81
C ASP A 196 -5.32 -0.91 30.54
N ASP A 197 -4.82 -2.14 30.31
CA ASP A 197 -4.05 -2.48 29.11
C ASP A 197 -4.94 -2.47 27.85
N ILE A 198 -6.17 -2.99 27.95
CA ILE A 198 -7.14 -2.94 26.85
C ILE A 198 -7.48 -1.50 26.50
N LEU A 199 -7.80 -0.66 27.49
CA LEU A 199 -8.12 0.74 27.27
C LEU A 199 -6.94 1.53 26.72
N ALA A 200 -5.72 1.25 27.17
CA ALA A 200 -4.51 1.87 26.60
C ALA A 200 -4.32 1.52 25.11
N ALA A 201 -4.55 0.26 24.74
CA ALA A 201 -4.47 -0.15 23.35
C ALA A 201 -5.60 0.46 22.50
N GLN A 202 -6.84 0.47 23.00
CA GLN A 202 -7.98 1.13 22.31
C GLN A 202 -7.79 2.65 22.19
N SER A 203 -7.23 3.31 23.20
CA SER A 203 -6.93 4.75 23.11
C SER A 203 -5.91 5.04 22.00
N LYS A 204 -4.91 4.19 21.82
CA LYS A 204 -3.97 4.33 20.70
C LYS A 204 -4.63 4.09 19.34
N LEU A 205 -5.54 3.11 19.25
CA LEU A 205 -6.31 2.90 18.03
C LEU A 205 -7.19 4.11 17.71
N ALA A 206 -7.82 4.71 18.72
CA ALA A 206 -8.60 5.93 18.55
C ALA A 206 -7.73 7.12 18.13
N GLU A 207 -6.54 7.27 18.72
CA GLU A 207 -5.56 8.30 18.33
C GLU A 207 -5.11 8.14 16.88
N ILE A 208 -4.81 6.90 16.44
CA ILE A 208 -4.48 6.60 15.04
C ILE A 208 -5.65 6.96 14.11
N ALA A 209 -6.88 6.61 14.48
CA ALA A 209 -8.06 6.92 13.68
C ALA A 209 -8.28 8.44 13.55
N GLU A 210 -8.10 9.19 14.64
CA GLU A 210 -8.21 10.66 14.67
C GLU A 210 -7.09 11.32 13.83
N ASP A 211 -5.85 10.93 14.04
CA ASP A 211 -4.68 11.46 13.32
C ASP A 211 -4.76 11.22 11.81
N ARG A 212 -5.32 10.09 11.40
CA ARG A 212 -5.45 9.73 9.98
C ARG A 212 -6.77 10.19 9.37
N GLY A 213 -7.74 10.60 10.19
CA GLY A 213 -9.06 11.02 9.75
C GLY A 213 -9.88 9.89 9.09
N LEU A 214 -9.61 8.63 9.49
CA LEU A 214 -10.21 7.41 8.94
C LEU A 214 -10.51 6.43 10.07
N ASP A 215 -11.60 5.68 9.94
CA ASP A 215 -11.87 4.57 10.83
C ASP A 215 -10.85 3.43 10.64
N ILE A 216 -10.58 2.69 11.71
CA ILE A 216 -9.64 1.54 11.66
C ILE A 216 -10.08 0.50 10.60
N SER A 217 -11.38 0.30 10.44
CA SER A 217 -11.95 -0.58 9.41
C SER A 217 -11.63 -0.10 7.99
N GLU A 218 -11.72 1.21 7.74
CA GLU A 218 -11.34 1.80 6.44
C GLU A 218 -9.84 1.66 6.16
N ILE A 219 -8.99 1.92 7.17
CA ILE A 219 -7.53 1.74 7.06
C ILE A 219 -7.19 0.29 6.68
N LYS A 220 -7.83 -0.69 7.32
CA LYS A 220 -7.64 -2.11 7.01
C LYS A 220 -8.10 -2.45 5.60
N GLU A 221 -9.23 -1.93 5.18
CA GLU A 221 -9.76 -2.19 3.82
C GLU A 221 -8.85 -1.61 2.75
N ILE A 222 -8.37 -0.38 2.93
CA ILE A 222 -7.39 0.23 2.01
C ILE A 222 -6.10 -0.61 1.95
N SER A 223 -5.60 -1.06 3.11
CA SER A 223 -4.42 -1.93 3.18
C SER A 223 -4.65 -3.26 2.47
N ARG A 224 -5.85 -3.86 2.63
CA ARG A 224 -6.22 -5.10 1.94
C ARG A 224 -6.22 -4.92 0.43
N GLN A 225 -6.84 -3.86 -0.08
CA GLN A 225 -6.85 -3.54 -1.51
C GLN A 225 -5.45 -3.30 -2.05
N MET A 226 -4.59 -2.60 -1.30
CA MET A 226 -3.20 -2.39 -1.66
C MET A 226 -2.43 -3.72 -1.77
N SER A 227 -2.58 -4.62 -0.78
CA SER A 227 -1.95 -5.94 -0.80
C SER A 227 -2.41 -6.79 -1.98
N ILE A 228 -3.71 -6.74 -2.33
CA ILE A 228 -4.25 -7.43 -3.50
C ILE A 228 -3.63 -6.87 -4.79
N ALA A 229 -3.55 -5.54 -4.91
CA ALA A 229 -2.95 -4.89 -6.07
C ALA A 229 -1.45 -5.23 -6.22
N GLU A 230 -0.71 -5.23 -5.11
CA GLU A 230 0.71 -5.65 -5.09
C GLU A 230 0.88 -7.12 -5.48
N ALA A 231 0.01 -8.00 -4.99
CA ALA A 231 0.03 -9.41 -5.36
C ALA A 231 -0.28 -9.62 -6.85
N LYS A 232 -1.27 -8.90 -7.40
CA LYS A 232 -1.58 -8.90 -8.85
C LYS A 232 -0.36 -8.43 -9.66
N ALA A 233 0.27 -7.32 -9.25
CA ALA A 233 1.45 -6.77 -9.92
C ALA A 233 2.65 -7.73 -9.88
N ARG A 234 2.92 -8.35 -8.72
CA ARG A 234 3.97 -9.36 -8.54
C ARG A 234 3.73 -10.57 -9.43
N ARG A 235 2.48 -11.04 -9.50
CA ARG A 235 2.10 -12.16 -10.37
C ARG A 235 2.30 -11.83 -11.83
N ALA A 236 1.85 -10.66 -12.30
CA ALA A 236 2.03 -10.23 -13.69
C ALA A 236 3.50 -10.10 -14.06
N LYS A 237 4.34 -9.52 -13.18
CA LYS A 237 5.80 -9.48 -13.37
C LYS A 237 6.41 -10.88 -13.49
N LYS A 238 6.02 -11.80 -12.62
CA LYS A 238 6.48 -13.19 -12.65
C LYS A 238 6.10 -13.88 -13.96
N GLU A 239 4.86 -13.77 -14.40
CA GLU A 239 4.39 -14.33 -15.68
C GLU A 239 5.16 -13.73 -16.87
N MET A 240 5.46 -12.44 -16.84
CA MET A 240 6.26 -11.77 -17.87
C MET A 240 7.71 -12.28 -17.91
N VAL A 241 8.34 -12.47 -16.74
CA VAL A 241 9.69 -13.07 -16.67
C VAL A 241 9.66 -14.49 -17.22
N GLU A 242 8.74 -15.35 -16.78
CA GLU A 242 8.62 -16.74 -17.21
C GLU A 242 8.42 -16.86 -18.72
N ALA A 243 7.59 -16.03 -19.32
CA ALA A 243 7.37 -15.99 -20.77
C ALA A 243 8.64 -15.65 -21.56
N ASN A 244 9.57 -14.91 -20.96
CA ASN A 244 10.80 -14.43 -21.62
C ASN A 244 12.06 -15.23 -21.26
N LEU A 245 11.99 -16.30 -20.44
CA LEU A 245 13.16 -17.14 -20.08
C LEU A 245 13.87 -17.73 -21.31
N ARG A 246 13.13 -18.06 -22.38
CA ARG A 246 13.73 -18.56 -23.62
C ARG A 246 14.60 -17.51 -24.32
N LEU A 247 14.27 -16.24 -24.20
CA LEU A 247 15.06 -15.13 -24.72
C LEU A 247 16.44 -15.10 -24.02
N VAL A 248 16.44 -15.21 -22.68
CA VAL A 248 17.66 -15.24 -21.87
C VAL A 248 18.56 -16.39 -22.30
N ILE A 249 18.03 -17.62 -22.48
CA ILE A 249 18.79 -18.76 -22.94
C ILE A 249 19.40 -18.51 -24.34
N SER A 250 18.64 -17.89 -25.25
CA SER A 250 19.10 -17.53 -26.58
C SER A 250 20.25 -16.51 -26.57
N ILE A 251 20.17 -15.55 -25.66
CA ILE A 251 21.22 -14.54 -25.44
C ILE A 251 22.44 -15.21 -24.80
N ALA A 252 22.28 -15.97 -23.72
CA ALA A 252 23.38 -16.67 -23.04
C ALA A 252 24.22 -17.55 -23.97
N LYS A 253 23.58 -18.24 -24.94
CA LYS A 253 24.27 -19.01 -25.95
C LYS A 253 25.28 -18.20 -26.78
N LYS A 254 25.02 -16.92 -27.03
CA LYS A 254 25.93 -16.04 -27.80
C LYS A 254 27.16 -15.61 -27.01
N TYR A 255 27.13 -15.75 -25.68
CA TYR A 255 28.20 -15.35 -24.76
C TYR A 255 29.00 -16.52 -24.20
N THR A 256 28.71 -17.78 -24.63
CA THR A 256 29.48 -18.95 -24.23
C THR A 256 30.94 -18.82 -24.65
N ASN A 257 31.83 -19.51 -23.92
CA ASN A 257 33.31 -19.52 -24.16
C ASN A 257 34.00 -18.15 -23.90
N ARG A 258 33.44 -17.28 -23.10
CA ARG A 258 34.00 -15.97 -22.73
C ARG A 258 34.44 -15.87 -21.25
N GLY A 259 34.63 -17.01 -20.58
CA GLY A 259 35.16 -17.06 -19.21
C GLY A 259 34.14 -17.42 -18.13
N LEU A 260 32.83 -17.35 -18.40
CA LEU A 260 31.79 -17.79 -17.50
C LEU A 260 31.15 -19.10 -17.93
N GLN A 261 30.68 -19.91 -16.98
CA GLN A 261 29.93 -21.12 -17.27
C GLN A 261 28.55 -20.78 -17.83
N PHE A 262 27.98 -21.68 -18.64
CA PHE A 262 26.70 -21.42 -19.28
C PHE A 262 25.55 -21.19 -18.31
N LEU A 263 25.53 -21.90 -17.18
CA LEU A 263 24.52 -21.72 -16.13
C LEU A 263 24.64 -20.36 -15.45
N ASP A 264 25.86 -19.86 -15.22
CA ASP A 264 26.09 -18.55 -14.64
C ASP A 264 25.62 -17.44 -15.59
N LEU A 265 25.84 -17.62 -16.89
CA LEU A 265 25.33 -16.70 -17.92
C LEU A 265 23.80 -16.64 -17.94
N ILE A 266 23.12 -17.78 -17.71
CA ILE A 266 21.66 -17.82 -17.64
C ILE A 266 21.19 -17.08 -16.36
N GLN A 267 21.83 -17.31 -15.22
CA GLN A 267 21.47 -16.64 -13.97
C GLN A 267 21.63 -15.12 -14.08
N GLU A 268 22.76 -14.66 -14.58
CA GLU A 268 23.02 -13.23 -14.80
C GLU A 268 22.02 -12.63 -15.82
N GLY A 269 21.70 -13.40 -16.87
CA GLY A 269 20.67 -13.02 -17.82
C GLY A 269 19.27 -12.93 -17.22
N ASN A 270 18.94 -13.80 -16.27
CA ASN A 270 17.65 -13.74 -15.56
C ASN A 270 17.57 -12.52 -14.62
N ILE A 271 18.66 -12.19 -13.93
CA ILE A 271 18.74 -10.96 -13.12
C ILE A 271 18.52 -9.72 -14.01
N GLY A 272 19.18 -9.69 -15.17
CA GLY A 272 18.99 -8.64 -16.16
C GLY A 272 17.55 -8.58 -16.69
N LEU A 273 16.92 -9.76 -16.92
CA LEU A 273 15.52 -9.85 -17.36
C LEU A 273 14.56 -9.30 -16.30
N MET A 274 14.74 -9.66 -15.02
CA MET A 274 13.90 -9.12 -13.93
C MET A 274 13.99 -7.60 -13.84
N LYS A 275 15.20 -7.04 -13.89
CA LYS A 275 15.39 -5.58 -13.92
C LYS A 275 14.75 -4.93 -15.15
N ALA A 276 14.76 -5.59 -16.31
CA ALA A 276 14.12 -5.09 -17.51
C ALA A 276 12.60 -5.12 -17.40
N VAL A 277 12.01 -6.16 -16.77
CA VAL A 277 10.56 -6.25 -16.50
C VAL A 277 10.11 -5.17 -15.52
N ASP A 278 10.91 -4.87 -14.49
CA ASP A 278 10.58 -3.80 -13.53
C ASP A 278 10.56 -2.41 -14.16
N LYS A 279 11.35 -2.19 -15.22
CA LYS A 279 11.41 -0.93 -15.96
C LYS A 279 10.46 -0.87 -17.17
N PHE A 280 9.78 -2.00 -17.49
CA PHE A 280 8.95 -2.08 -18.67
C PHE A 280 7.63 -1.36 -18.50
N GLU A 281 7.36 -0.42 -19.39
CA GLU A 281 6.11 0.33 -19.49
C GLU A 281 5.45 0.02 -20.86
N TYR A 282 4.43 -0.85 -20.85
CA TYR A 282 3.75 -1.26 -22.10
C TYR A 282 3.06 -0.08 -22.81
N GLN A 283 2.68 0.94 -22.06
CA GLN A 283 2.02 2.15 -22.56
C GLN A 283 2.88 2.96 -23.53
N ARG A 284 4.21 2.81 -23.47
CA ARG A 284 5.12 3.45 -24.42
C ARG A 284 5.11 2.78 -25.80
N GLY A 285 4.35 1.70 -26.00
CA GLY A 285 4.20 1.03 -27.28
C GLY A 285 5.44 0.22 -27.74
N TYR A 286 6.46 0.09 -26.92
CA TYR A 286 7.64 -0.72 -27.23
C TYR A 286 7.37 -2.20 -26.97
N LYS A 287 7.90 -3.06 -27.86
CA LYS A 287 7.89 -4.49 -27.61
C LYS A 287 8.99 -4.82 -26.60
N PHE A 288 8.72 -5.76 -25.71
CA PHE A 288 9.65 -6.23 -24.70
C PHE A 288 10.85 -7.04 -25.25
N SER A 289 11.08 -7.18 -26.51
CA SER A 289 12.18 -7.96 -27.12
C SER A 289 13.00 -7.13 -28.09
#